data_548eade22a44361ae4adfc25caed9e36
#
_entry.id   548eade22a44361ae4adfc25caed9e36
#
_cell.length_a   1.000
_cell.length_b   1.000
_cell.length_c   1.000
_cell.angle_alpha   90.00
_cell.angle_beta   90.00
_cell.angle_gamma   90.00
#
_symmetry.space_group_name_H-M   'P 1'
#
loop_
_entity.id
_entity.type
_entity.pdbx_description
1 polymer ?
#
loop_
_entity_poly.entity_id
_entity_poly.type
_entity_poly.pdbx_seq_one_letter_code
_entity_poly.pdbx_strand_id
1 'polypeptide(L)'
;SSSSAASDVYKRQEHIITKDKYQKLHPKGTGLPYVTAMKMKWIGKEMPRVMGIAALVSILILLLITRSLRGVVVPLITAAGSIVIVYGLLGYVGMTIDSGMMMIPMLLAFAVSIAYNIHIFSYFKRQFLLHGERRRAVEETVGEMGWPVLFSALTTFAALLSFLAIPMQPMRFIGIATSSCVMLAFFIAITLMPVLLSFGKNGKPHPKVQETGGRWLDHQLGRLGESVLRHGTLILWIAGLLTAALIYQFTKIETAFDIERTMGRKIAYVNNLLEVGESELGSIYTYDVMIDLPEDGLTKSPAMLVRLDSLAQKAESYKLTKRTTTVLNILKDLNQTLHEGDAAYYRIPTNPEEVAQLLLLYENAGGSEAEYWIDYDYRRLRLMVEISSFDSGEVERELNDIAANAARLFPEASVTTVGSIPQFTVMMQYVARGQMVSFAISLLIIGILMMLVFGSVRIGLIGLIPNITPALVVGGLMGWLGYPLDMMTATIMPMILGLAVDDTIHFINHGHLEFDRRGNYRDAILRSFRTIGTPIILTSVVICANFAIYMTSEGLSFIHMGLLSVAGIVSALVADLCVTPVLFQKFRLFGKEIETNETIN
;
A
#
# COMPACT_ATOMS: atom_id res chain seq x y z
N SER A 1 -8.20 28.79 -4.02
CA SER A 1 -7.37 29.97 -4.29
C SER A 1 -5.90 29.82 -3.87
N SER A 2 -5.57 29.08 -2.81
CA SER A 2 -4.16 28.86 -2.40
C SER A 2 -3.37 27.97 -3.39
N SER A 3 -4.02 27.04 -4.07
CA SER A 3 -3.37 26.16 -5.05
C SER A 3 -2.96 26.87 -6.34
N SER A 4 -3.67 27.94 -6.73
CA SER A 4 -3.32 28.73 -7.93
C SER A 4 -2.08 29.59 -7.69
N ALA A 5 -1.97 30.24 -6.52
CA ALA A 5 -0.82 31.05 -6.17
C ALA A 5 0.47 30.21 -6.06
N ALA A 6 0.41 29.04 -5.42
CA ALA A 6 1.54 28.11 -5.37
C ALA A 6 1.94 27.60 -6.76
N SER A 7 0.96 27.33 -7.64
CA SER A 7 1.20 26.96 -9.04
C SER A 7 1.91 28.07 -9.83
N ASP A 8 1.57 29.34 -9.59
CA ASP A 8 2.20 30.46 -10.29
C ASP A 8 3.61 30.77 -9.79
N VAL A 9 3.86 30.57 -8.51
CA VAL A 9 5.22 30.70 -7.93
C VAL A 9 6.16 29.67 -8.55
N TYR A 10 5.76 28.40 -8.60
CA TYR A 10 6.62 27.35 -9.17
C TYR A 10 6.87 27.56 -10.67
N LYS A 11 5.86 28.02 -11.44
CA LYS A 11 6.04 28.32 -12.87
C LYS A 11 7.06 29.43 -13.11
N ARG A 12 7.05 30.46 -12.26
CA ARG A 12 8.05 31.53 -12.30
C ARG A 12 9.45 30.99 -11.97
N GLN A 13 9.57 30.16 -10.94
CA GLN A 13 10.83 29.51 -10.59
C GLN A 13 11.35 28.62 -11.74
N GLU A 14 10.51 27.74 -12.29
CA GLU A 14 10.87 26.90 -13.43
C GLU A 14 11.31 27.73 -14.63
N HIS A 15 10.60 28.84 -14.94
CA HIS A 15 10.96 29.74 -16.03
C HIS A 15 12.32 30.43 -15.80
N ILE A 16 12.68 30.73 -14.56
CA ILE A 16 13.97 31.36 -14.25
C ILE A 16 15.10 30.32 -14.36
N ILE A 17 14.96 29.16 -13.74
CA ILE A 17 16.02 28.14 -13.71
C ILE A 17 16.25 27.49 -15.08
N THR A 18 15.26 27.51 -15.98
CA THR A 18 15.40 26.95 -17.34
C THR A 18 16.01 27.92 -18.34
N LYS A 19 16.30 29.20 -17.99
CA LYS A 19 16.94 30.14 -18.90
C LYS A 19 18.37 29.72 -19.21
N ASP A 20 18.76 29.76 -20.48
CA ASP A 20 20.09 29.35 -20.96
C ASP A 20 21.25 29.99 -20.22
N LYS A 21 21.10 31.27 -19.81
CA LYS A 21 22.13 31.99 -19.07
C LYS A 21 22.47 31.40 -17.71
N TYR A 22 21.53 30.64 -17.09
CA TYR A 22 21.74 30.03 -15.79
C TYR A 22 22.09 28.53 -15.86
N GLN A 23 21.99 27.90 -17.04
CA GLN A 23 22.23 26.46 -17.20
C GLN A 23 23.65 26.04 -16.79
N LYS A 24 24.65 26.91 -16.98
CA LYS A 24 26.03 26.68 -16.54
C LYS A 24 26.18 26.57 -15.01
N LEU A 25 25.21 27.07 -14.25
CA LEU A 25 25.19 27.01 -12.78
C LEU A 25 24.51 25.73 -12.25
N HIS A 26 24.00 24.88 -13.15
CA HIS A 26 23.25 23.69 -12.78
C HIS A 26 22.18 23.93 -11.71
N PRO A 27 21.26 24.90 -11.92
CA PRO A 27 20.31 25.31 -10.89
C PRO A 27 19.36 24.18 -10.56
N LYS A 28 19.07 23.98 -9.27
CA LYS A 28 18.15 22.95 -8.78
C LYS A 28 16.98 23.62 -8.08
N GLY A 29 15.76 23.22 -8.47
CA GLY A 29 14.55 23.65 -7.77
C GLY A 29 14.25 22.75 -6.59
N THR A 30 13.83 23.36 -5.48
CA THR A 30 13.39 22.66 -4.27
C THR A 30 12.27 23.41 -3.57
N GLY A 31 11.81 22.90 -2.43
CA GLY A 31 10.71 23.45 -1.65
C GLY A 31 9.36 22.84 -1.98
N LEU A 32 8.43 22.90 -1.03
CA LEU A 32 7.15 22.20 -1.10
C LEU A 32 6.33 22.50 -2.37
N PRO A 33 6.19 23.75 -2.85
CA PRO A 33 5.44 24.03 -4.07
C PRO A 33 6.07 23.37 -5.32
N TYR A 34 7.40 23.44 -5.44
CA TYR A 34 8.14 22.84 -6.55
C TYR A 34 8.03 21.31 -6.54
N VAL A 35 8.29 20.69 -5.39
CA VAL A 35 8.21 19.22 -5.22
C VAL A 35 6.81 18.71 -5.52
N THR A 36 5.76 19.39 -5.04
CA THR A 36 4.37 19.03 -5.29
C THR A 36 4.04 19.10 -6.78
N ALA A 37 4.45 20.16 -7.47
CA ALA A 37 4.22 20.32 -8.90
C ALA A 37 4.98 19.27 -9.73
N MET A 38 6.23 18.98 -9.38
CA MET A 38 7.05 17.97 -10.07
C MET A 38 6.50 16.56 -9.80
N LYS A 39 6.04 16.25 -8.57
CA LYS A 39 5.33 15.01 -8.24
C LYS A 39 4.11 14.81 -9.13
N MET A 40 3.27 15.84 -9.28
CA MET A 40 2.09 15.78 -10.15
C MET A 40 2.46 15.54 -11.62
N LYS A 41 3.49 16.22 -12.11
CA LYS A 41 4.00 16.06 -13.48
C LYS A 41 4.58 14.64 -13.72
N TRP A 42 5.28 14.10 -12.72
CA TRP A 42 5.80 12.73 -12.77
C TRP A 42 4.67 11.69 -12.76
N ILE A 43 3.70 11.80 -11.84
CA ILE A 43 2.55 10.91 -11.78
C ILE A 43 1.75 10.95 -13.08
N GLY A 44 1.56 12.15 -13.65
CA GLY A 44 0.85 12.33 -14.93
C GLY A 44 1.51 11.62 -16.11
N LYS A 45 2.80 11.32 -16.05
CA LYS A 45 3.53 10.50 -17.04
C LYS A 45 3.57 9.02 -16.66
N GLU A 46 3.81 8.73 -15.39
CA GLU A 46 4.00 7.38 -14.88
C GLU A 46 2.71 6.56 -14.92
N MET A 47 1.59 7.16 -14.51
CA MET A 47 0.30 6.47 -14.44
C MET A 47 -0.18 5.95 -15.81
N PRO A 48 -0.23 6.75 -16.91
CA PRO A 48 -0.59 6.22 -18.22
C PRO A 48 0.40 5.17 -18.74
N ARG A 49 1.69 5.30 -18.45
CA ARG A 49 2.71 4.32 -18.81
C ARG A 49 2.45 2.97 -18.16
N VAL A 50 2.28 2.94 -16.83
CA VAL A 50 2.03 1.71 -16.06
C VAL A 50 0.71 1.07 -16.48
N MET A 51 -0.37 1.86 -16.60
CA MET A 51 -1.68 1.35 -17.06
C MET A 51 -1.65 0.84 -18.50
N GLY A 52 -0.92 1.51 -19.39
CA GLY A 52 -0.74 1.07 -20.78
C GLY A 52 0.01 -0.26 -20.87
N ILE A 53 1.08 -0.43 -20.10
CA ILE A 53 1.82 -1.70 -20.03
C ILE A 53 0.93 -2.79 -19.43
N ALA A 54 0.15 -2.49 -18.37
CA ALA A 54 -0.79 -3.43 -17.75
C ALA A 54 -1.85 -3.91 -18.75
N ALA A 55 -2.44 -2.99 -19.52
CA ALA A 55 -3.40 -3.34 -20.55
C ALA A 55 -2.76 -4.22 -21.64
N LEU A 56 -1.57 -3.86 -22.12
CA LEU A 56 -0.85 -4.63 -23.15
C LEU A 56 -0.51 -6.05 -22.67
N VAL A 57 0.07 -6.19 -21.49
CA VAL A 57 0.43 -7.49 -20.90
C VAL A 57 -0.82 -8.34 -20.70
N SER A 58 -1.90 -7.74 -20.20
CA SER A 58 -3.18 -8.43 -20.02
C SER A 58 -3.81 -8.87 -21.33
N ILE A 59 -3.77 -8.05 -22.38
CA ILE A 59 -4.22 -8.42 -23.73
C ILE A 59 -3.44 -9.63 -24.23
N LEU A 60 -2.12 -9.62 -24.12
CA LEU A 60 -1.26 -10.72 -24.57
C LEU A 60 -1.57 -12.01 -23.81
N ILE A 61 -1.68 -11.96 -22.49
CA ILE A 61 -1.99 -13.12 -21.66
C ILE A 61 -3.40 -13.65 -21.98
N LEU A 62 -4.40 -12.75 -22.05
CA LEU A 62 -5.78 -13.16 -22.39
C LEU A 62 -5.87 -13.78 -23.78
N LEU A 63 -5.14 -13.25 -24.78
CA LEU A 63 -5.07 -13.85 -26.12
C LEU A 63 -4.48 -15.26 -26.09
N LEU A 64 -3.40 -15.47 -25.33
CA LEU A 64 -2.75 -16.77 -25.19
C LEU A 64 -3.68 -17.81 -24.52
N ILE A 65 -4.40 -17.39 -23.45
CA ILE A 65 -5.27 -18.27 -22.66
C ILE A 65 -6.58 -18.55 -23.41
N THR A 66 -7.29 -17.50 -23.82
CA THR A 66 -8.65 -17.61 -24.34
C THR A 66 -8.70 -17.98 -25.82
N ARG A 67 -7.69 -17.55 -26.58
CA ARG A 67 -7.63 -17.65 -28.06
C ARG A 67 -8.93 -17.16 -28.71
N SER A 68 -9.53 -16.12 -28.13
CA SER A 68 -10.82 -15.58 -28.52
C SER A 68 -10.86 -14.07 -28.33
N LEU A 69 -11.31 -13.32 -29.34
CA LEU A 69 -11.46 -11.87 -29.24
C LEU A 69 -12.42 -11.46 -28.11
N ARG A 70 -13.51 -12.23 -27.91
CA ARG A 70 -14.46 -11.98 -26.80
C ARG A 70 -13.81 -12.18 -25.43
N GLY A 71 -12.99 -13.22 -25.31
CA GLY A 71 -12.24 -13.51 -24.08
C GLY A 71 -11.19 -12.46 -23.75
N VAL A 72 -10.89 -11.53 -24.67
CA VAL A 72 -9.99 -10.38 -24.43
C VAL A 72 -10.78 -9.10 -24.21
N VAL A 73 -11.71 -8.78 -25.11
CA VAL A 73 -12.41 -7.50 -25.11
C VAL A 73 -13.34 -7.35 -23.90
N VAL A 74 -14.05 -8.42 -23.52
CA VAL A 74 -15.01 -8.34 -22.40
C VAL A 74 -14.33 -8.08 -21.05
N PRO A 75 -13.25 -8.80 -20.65
CA PRO A 75 -12.52 -8.46 -19.43
C PRO A 75 -12.01 -7.02 -19.39
N LEU A 76 -11.51 -6.50 -20.53
CA LEU A 76 -11.03 -5.13 -20.61
C LEU A 76 -12.16 -4.09 -20.45
N ILE A 77 -13.32 -4.34 -21.07
CA ILE A 77 -14.52 -3.48 -20.89
C ILE A 77 -14.99 -3.54 -19.43
N THR A 78 -15.00 -4.73 -18.82
CA THR A 78 -15.37 -4.90 -17.41
C THR A 78 -14.45 -4.09 -16.50
N ALA A 79 -13.14 -4.21 -16.70
CA ALA A 79 -12.15 -3.48 -15.92
C ALA A 79 -12.25 -1.95 -16.11
N ALA A 80 -12.27 -1.49 -17.37
CA ALA A 80 -12.37 -0.07 -17.67
C ALA A 80 -13.72 0.51 -17.19
N GLY A 81 -14.83 -0.21 -17.40
CA GLY A 81 -16.15 0.20 -16.98
C GLY A 81 -16.26 0.34 -15.45
N SER A 82 -15.76 -0.62 -14.68
CA SER A 82 -15.78 -0.55 -13.22
C SER A 82 -14.98 0.64 -12.71
N ILE A 83 -13.79 0.88 -13.25
CA ILE A 83 -12.93 2.01 -12.87
C ILE A 83 -13.62 3.35 -13.22
N VAL A 84 -14.05 3.53 -14.46
CA VAL A 84 -14.65 4.80 -14.92
C VAL A 84 -15.91 5.13 -14.13
N ILE A 85 -16.81 4.17 -13.90
CA ILE A 85 -18.05 4.39 -13.16
C ILE A 85 -17.75 4.74 -11.70
N VAL A 86 -16.89 3.99 -11.01
CA VAL A 86 -16.57 4.24 -9.59
C VAL A 86 -15.89 5.59 -9.43
N TYR A 87 -14.87 5.88 -10.21
CA TYR A 87 -14.18 7.18 -10.11
C TYR A 87 -15.07 8.35 -10.52
N GLY A 88 -15.94 8.15 -11.50
CA GLY A 88 -16.96 9.14 -11.87
C GLY A 88 -17.92 9.43 -10.72
N LEU A 89 -18.41 8.40 -10.01
CA LEU A 89 -19.28 8.56 -8.84
C LEU A 89 -18.55 9.24 -7.67
N LEU A 90 -17.30 8.82 -7.37
CA LEU A 90 -16.50 9.45 -6.32
C LEU A 90 -16.23 10.93 -6.62
N GLY A 91 -15.96 11.27 -7.87
CA GLY A 91 -15.83 12.67 -8.32
C GLY A 91 -17.13 13.44 -8.20
N TYR A 92 -18.28 12.84 -8.54
CA TYR A 92 -19.60 13.46 -8.41
C TYR A 92 -19.97 13.76 -6.94
N VAL A 93 -19.59 12.88 -6.02
CA VAL A 93 -19.78 13.09 -4.57
C VAL A 93 -18.78 14.13 -4.00
N GLY A 94 -17.85 14.62 -4.81
CA GLY A 94 -16.85 15.63 -4.39
C GLY A 94 -15.71 15.07 -3.56
N MET A 95 -15.43 13.77 -3.67
CA MET A 95 -14.33 13.14 -2.92
C MET A 95 -12.99 13.55 -3.52
N THR A 96 -12.18 14.26 -2.73
CA THR A 96 -10.83 14.68 -3.13
C THR A 96 -9.82 13.56 -2.95
N ILE A 97 -8.91 13.41 -3.91
CA ILE A 97 -7.98 12.29 -4.01
C ILE A 97 -6.56 12.80 -4.24
N ASP A 98 -5.58 12.24 -3.51
CA ASP A 98 -4.18 12.36 -3.93
C ASP A 98 -3.96 11.49 -5.19
N SER A 99 -3.48 12.11 -6.25
CA SER A 99 -3.25 11.44 -7.54
C SER A 99 -2.29 10.23 -7.43
N GLY A 100 -1.35 10.25 -6.49
CA GLY A 100 -0.45 9.11 -6.23
C GLY A 100 -1.17 7.88 -5.72
N MET A 101 -2.27 8.06 -5.00
CA MET A 101 -3.06 6.95 -4.43
C MET A 101 -4.06 6.35 -5.42
N MET A 102 -4.33 7.00 -6.56
CA MET A 102 -5.27 6.50 -7.57
C MET A 102 -4.79 5.23 -8.29
N MET A 103 -3.48 5.04 -8.39
CA MET A 103 -2.91 3.90 -9.14
C MET A 103 -3.25 2.55 -8.53
N ILE A 104 -3.28 2.45 -7.18
CA ILE A 104 -3.51 1.17 -6.47
C ILE A 104 -4.90 0.60 -6.77
N PRO A 105 -6.02 1.34 -6.53
CA PRO A 105 -7.34 0.85 -6.84
C PRO A 105 -7.54 0.50 -8.31
N MET A 106 -6.97 1.29 -9.23
CA MET A 106 -7.12 1.06 -10.66
C MET A 106 -6.48 -0.24 -11.12
N LEU A 107 -5.21 -0.49 -10.75
CA LEU A 107 -4.51 -1.73 -11.14
C LEU A 107 -5.10 -2.96 -10.47
N LEU A 108 -5.50 -2.85 -9.20
CA LEU A 108 -6.15 -3.97 -8.52
C LEU A 108 -7.51 -4.29 -9.15
N ALA A 109 -8.34 -3.28 -9.40
CA ALA A 109 -9.62 -3.46 -10.08
C ALA A 109 -9.44 -4.10 -11.47
N PHE A 110 -8.38 -3.68 -12.19
CA PHE A 110 -8.04 -4.24 -13.49
C PHE A 110 -7.67 -5.73 -13.38
N ALA A 111 -6.78 -6.09 -12.45
CA ALA A 111 -6.34 -7.47 -12.24
C ALA A 111 -7.50 -8.39 -11.81
N VAL A 112 -8.32 -7.95 -10.85
CA VAL A 112 -9.47 -8.71 -10.33
C VAL A 112 -10.55 -8.89 -11.38
N SER A 113 -10.86 -7.83 -12.15
CA SER A 113 -11.83 -7.93 -13.25
C SER A 113 -11.43 -9.00 -14.27
N ILE A 114 -10.14 -9.06 -14.60
CA ILE A 114 -9.63 -10.08 -15.52
C ILE A 114 -9.77 -11.48 -14.92
N ALA A 115 -9.45 -11.65 -13.64
CA ALA A 115 -9.56 -12.92 -12.95
C ALA A 115 -11.01 -13.46 -12.98
N TYR A 116 -12.02 -12.66 -12.63
CA TYR A 116 -13.42 -13.07 -12.70
C TYR A 116 -13.84 -13.52 -14.11
N ASN A 117 -13.45 -12.76 -15.10
CA ASN A 117 -13.80 -13.09 -16.49
C ASN A 117 -13.07 -14.35 -16.98
N ILE A 118 -11.84 -14.63 -16.53
CA ILE A 118 -11.13 -15.88 -16.86
C ILE A 118 -11.86 -17.09 -16.28
N HIS A 119 -12.31 -17.04 -15.02
CA HIS A 119 -13.07 -18.12 -14.41
C HIS A 119 -14.35 -18.41 -15.18
N ILE A 120 -15.17 -17.38 -15.45
CA ILE A 120 -16.42 -17.51 -16.21
C ILE A 120 -16.14 -18.03 -17.63
N PHE A 121 -15.16 -17.47 -18.33
CA PHE A 121 -14.84 -17.86 -19.71
C PHE A 121 -14.29 -19.27 -19.82
N SER A 122 -13.42 -19.69 -18.90
CA SER A 122 -12.82 -21.02 -18.90
C SER A 122 -13.88 -22.10 -18.67
N TYR A 123 -14.80 -21.85 -17.72
CA TYR A 123 -15.91 -22.76 -17.46
C TYR A 123 -16.90 -22.82 -18.64
N PHE A 124 -17.28 -21.66 -19.20
CA PHE A 124 -18.10 -21.58 -20.41
C PHE A 124 -17.48 -22.39 -21.57
N LYS A 125 -16.19 -22.22 -21.84
CA LYS A 125 -15.50 -22.93 -22.92
C LYS A 125 -15.59 -24.43 -22.75
N ARG A 126 -15.45 -24.93 -21.51
CA ARG A 126 -15.60 -26.34 -21.18
C ARG A 126 -17.02 -26.83 -21.47
N GLN A 127 -18.05 -26.14 -20.98
CA GLN A 127 -19.46 -26.50 -21.19
C GLN A 127 -19.88 -26.41 -22.66
N PHE A 128 -19.38 -25.41 -23.35
CA PHE A 128 -19.65 -25.26 -24.78
C PHE A 128 -19.07 -26.41 -25.62
N LEU A 129 -17.90 -26.89 -25.28
CA LEU A 129 -17.28 -28.03 -25.93
C LEU A 129 -18.04 -29.36 -25.62
N LEU A 130 -18.60 -29.49 -24.43
CA LEU A 130 -19.40 -30.67 -24.05
C LEU A 130 -20.75 -30.72 -24.78
N HIS A 131 -21.47 -29.61 -24.82
CA HIS A 131 -22.85 -29.57 -25.31
C HIS A 131 -22.97 -29.08 -26.77
N GLY A 132 -22.00 -28.30 -27.26
CA GLY A 132 -22.09 -27.69 -28.59
C GLY A 132 -23.09 -26.52 -28.68
N GLU A 133 -23.90 -26.31 -27.64
CA GLU A 133 -24.95 -25.29 -27.58
C GLU A 133 -24.54 -24.14 -26.63
N ARG A 134 -24.48 -22.90 -27.16
CA ARG A 134 -24.00 -21.75 -26.40
C ARG A 134 -24.90 -21.37 -25.24
N ARG A 135 -26.22 -21.33 -25.48
CA ARG A 135 -27.19 -20.92 -24.47
C ARG A 135 -27.16 -21.83 -23.25
N ARG A 136 -27.17 -23.12 -23.49
CA ARG A 136 -27.07 -24.15 -22.44
C ARG A 136 -25.73 -24.02 -21.69
N ALA A 137 -24.63 -23.86 -22.43
CA ALA A 137 -23.31 -23.68 -21.80
C ALA A 137 -23.23 -22.41 -20.93
N VAL A 138 -23.92 -21.32 -21.32
CA VAL A 138 -24.01 -20.09 -20.51
C VAL A 138 -24.87 -20.33 -19.26
N GLU A 139 -26.03 -20.96 -19.40
CA GLU A 139 -26.92 -21.28 -18.26
C GLU A 139 -26.20 -22.11 -17.20
N GLU A 140 -25.49 -23.18 -17.62
CA GLU A 140 -24.69 -24.01 -16.73
C GLU A 140 -23.50 -23.23 -16.12
N THR A 141 -22.87 -22.32 -16.89
CA THR A 141 -21.77 -21.51 -16.38
C THR A 141 -22.23 -20.55 -15.29
N VAL A 142 -23.34 -19.84 -15.50
CA VAL A 142 -23.87 -18.90 -14.50
C VAL A 142 -24.35 -19.65 -13.26
N GLY A 143 -25.02 -20.80 -13.44
CA GLY A 143 -25.50 -21.63 -12.34
C GLY A 143 -24.36 -22.15 -11.43
N GLU A 144 -23.27 -22.60 -12.03
CA GLU A 144 -22.15 -23.21 -11.29
C GLU A 144 -21.10 -22.19 -10.79
N MET A 145 -20.80 -21.17 -11.60
CA MET A 145 -19.75 -20.19 -11.28
C MET A 145 -20.29 -18.91 -10.60
N GLY A 146 -21.60 -18.64 -10.68
CA GLY A 146 -22.15 -17.42 -10.12
C GLY A 146 -21.92 -17.26 -8.63
N TRP A 147 -22.21 -18.30 -7.84
CA TRP A 147 -22.01 -18.29 -6.39
C TRP A 147 -20.54 -18.22 -5.97
N PRO A 148 -19.62 -19.06 -6.49
CA PRO A 148 -18.20 -18.97 -6.15
C PRO A 148 -17.61 -17.60 -6.45
N VAL A 149 -17.89 -17.02 -7.63
CA VAL A 149 -17.37 -15.69 -8.00
C VAL A 149 -17.99 -14.58 -7.15
N LEU A 150 -19.27 -14.69 -6.75
CA LEU A 150 -19.89 -13.76 -5.81
C LEU A 150 -19.18 -13.78 -4.45
N PHE A 151 -18.93 -14.95 -3.90
CA PHE A 151 -18.26 -15.07 -2.61
C PHE A 151 -16.81 -14.57 -2.67
N SER A 152 -16.10 -14.83 -3.75
CA SER A 152 -14.80 -14.26 -4.03
C SER A 152 -14.87 -12.72 -4.05
N ALA A 153 -15.85 -12.14 -4.75
CA ALA A 153 -16.05 -10.70 -4.77
C ALA A 153 -16.37 -10.13 -3.38
N LEU A 154 -17.21 -10.82 -2.59
CA LEU A 154 -17.57 -10.40 -1.23
C LEU A 154 -16.39 -10.46 -0.27
N THR A 155 -15.56 -11.51 -0.32
CA THR A 155 -14.37 -11.62 0.55
C THR A 155 -13.34 -10.55 0.21
N THR A 156 -13.08 -10.31 -1.08
CA THR A 156 -12.18 -9.25 -1.53
C THR A 156 -12.74 -7.86 -1.19
N PHE A 157 -14.03 -7.63 -1.41
CA PHE A 157 -14.71 -6.40 -1.01
C PHE A 157 -14.56 -6.12 0.48
N ALA A 158 -14.84 -7.12 1.32
CA ALA A 158 -14.76 -6.98 2.77
C ALA A 158 -13.33 -6.74 3.27
N ALA A 159 -12.34 -7.45 2.69
CA ALA A 159 -10.93 -7.25 3.00
C ALA A 159 -10.48 -5.81 2.71
N LEU A 160 -10.87 -5.27 1.56
CA LEU A 160 -10.50 -3.91 1.16
C LEU A 160 -11.29 -2.84 1.93
N LEU A 161 -12.55 -3.11 2.26
CA LEU A 161 -13.36 -2.19 3.06
C LEU A 161 -12.83 -2.03 4.50
N SER A 162 -12.05 -2.98 5.00
CA SER A 162 -11.39 -2.87 6.31
C SER A 162 -10.46 -1.66 6.43
N PHE A 163 -9.98 -1.08 5.32
CA PHE A 163 -9.21 0.17 5.33
C PHE A 163 -9.98 1.36 5.90
N LEU A 164 -11.32 1.29 5.98
CA LEU A 164 -12.14 2.30 6.67
C LEU A 164 -11.82 2.41 8.17
N ALA A 165 -11.29 1.35 8.78
CA ALA A 165 -10.86 1.36 10.17
C ALA A 165 -9.59 2.20 10.40
N ILE A 166 -8.85 2.54 9.35
CA ILE A 166 -7.66 3.38 9.44
C ILE A 166 -8.10 4.86 9.48
N PRO A 167 -7.75 5.63 10.53
CA PRO A 167 -8.21 7.02 10.67
C PRO A 167 -7.45 7.99 9.76
N MET A 168 -7.25 7.61 8.49
CA MET A 168 -6.55 8.41 7.48
C MET A 168 -7.37 8.46 6.19
N GLN A 169 -7.61 9.68 5.70
CA GLN A 169 -8.42 9.91 4.50
C GLN A 169 -7.90 9.18 3.26
N PRO A 170 -6.59 9.16 2.94
CA PRO A 170 -6.07 8.43 1.79
C PRO A 170 -6.34 6.91 1.86
N MET A 171 -6.19 6.31 3.03
CA MET A 171 -6.45 4.87 3.23
C MET A 171 -7.93 4.54 3.08
N ARG A 172 -8.81 5.35 3.69
CA ARG A 172 -10.27 5.21 3.53
C ARG A 172 -10.70 5.33 2.08
N PHE A 173 -10.09 6.28 1.34
CA PHE A 173 -10.33 6.42 -0.09
C PHE A 173 -9.94 5.14 -0.85
N ILE A 174 -8.73 4.60 -0.63
CA ILE A 174 -8.27 3.35 -1.26
C ILE A 174 -9.28 2.23 -0.96
N GLY A 175 -9.71 2.11 0.30
CA GLY A 175 -10.69 1.09 0.71
C GLY A 175 -12.01 1.21 -0.06
N ILE A 176 -12.61 2.41 -0.10
CA ILE A 176 -13.89 2.66 -0.78
C ILE A 176 -13.74 2.45 -2.29
N ALA A 177 -12.74 3.07 -2.91
CA ALA A 177 -12.55 3.02 -4.35
C ALA A 177 -12.31 1.59 -4.83
N THR A 178 -11.40 0.87 -4.15
CA THR A 178 -11.02 -0.48 -4.57
C THR A 178 -12.14 -1.48 -4.34
N SER A 179 -12.77 -1.46 -3.16
CA SER A 179 -13.89 -2.35 -2.86
C SER A 179 -15.07 -2.13 -3.80
N SER A 180 -15.42 -0.86 -4.08
CA SER A 180 -16.48 -0.52 -5.03
C SER A 180 -16.15 -0.98 -6.45
N CYS A 181 -14.91 -0.82 -6.92
CA CYS A 181 -14.46 -1.31 -8.23
C CYS A 181 -14.57 -2.84 -8.32
N VAL A 182 -14.15 -3.58 -7.28
CA VAL A 182 -14.23 -5.05 -7.25
C VAL A 182 -15.67 -5.53 -7.32
N MET A 183 -16.57 -4.93 -6.52
CA MET A 183 -17.98 -5.30 -6.52
C MET A 183 -18.65 -4.97 -7.86
N LEU A 184 -18.39 -3.80 -8.43
CA LEU A 184 -18.94 -3.41 -9.72
C LEU A 184 -18.37 -4.27 -10.85
N ALA A 185 -17.09 -4.64 -10.80
CA ALA A 185 -16.47 -5.56 -11.74
C ALA A 185 -17.15 -6.93 -11.72
N PHE A 186 -17.52 -7.45 -10.54
CA PHE A 186 -18.31 -8.66 -10.42
C PHE A 186 -19.65 -8.54 -11.11
N PHE A 187 -20.44 -7.48 -10.84
CA PHE A 187 -21.74 -7.28 -11.47
C PHE A 187 -21.65 -7.16 -12.99
N ILE A 188 -20.66 -6.45 -13.51
CA ILE A 188 -20.45 -6.34 -14.95
C ILE A 188 -20.01 -7.70 -15.52
N ALA A 189 -19.12 -8.43 -14.87
CA ALA A 189 -18.65 -9.72 -15.35
C ALA A 189 -19.78 -10.76 -15.43
N ILE A 190 -20.58 -10.89 -14.36
CA ILE A 190 -21.65 -11.88 -14.29
C ILE A 190 -22.85 -11.56 -15.19
N THR A 191 -23.00 -10.32 -15.64
CA THR A 191 -24.05 -9.90 -16.58
C THR A 191 -23.55 -9.84 -18.01
N LEU A 192 -22.49 -9.06 -18.26
CA LEU A 192 -22.02 -8.79 -19.61
C LEU A 192 -21.36 -10.00 -20.28
N MET A 193 -20.54 -10.74 -19.54
CA MET A 193 -19.81 -11.90 -20.10
C MET A 193 -20.78 -13.00 -20.59
N PRO A 194 -21.74 -13.48 -19.79
CA PRO A 194 -22.72 -14.48 -20.23
C PRO A 194 -23.54 -14.01 -21.44
N VAL A 195 -24.00 -12.75 -21.43
CA VAL A 195 -24.77 -12.17 -22.56
C VAL A 195 -23.95 -12.25 -23.85
N LEU A 196 -22.70 -11.77 -23.82
CA LEU A 196 -21.85 -11.75 -25.01
C LEU A 196 -21.40 -13.16 -25.46
N LEU A 197 -21.29 -14.12 -24.54
CA LEU A 197 -20.98 -15.51 -24.86
C LEU A 197 -22.17 -16.28 -25.43
N SER A 198 -23.40 -15.87 -25.15
CA SER A 198 -24.61 -16.50 -25.72
C SER A 198 -24.74 -16.29 -27.23
N PHE A 199 -24.21 -15.18 -27.76
CA PHE A 199 -24.24 -14.88 -29.19
C PHE A 199 -23.19 -15.69 -29.97
N GLY A 200 -23.58 -16.19 -31.15
CA GLY A 200 -22.70 -16.86 -32.12
C GLY A 200 -23.23 -18.21 -32.56
N LYS A 201 -22.50 -18.87 -33.45
CA LYS A 201 -22.90 -20.18 -33.97
C LYS A 201 -22.68 -21.28 -32.93
N ASN A 202 -23.60 -22.22 -32.85
CA ASN A 202 -23.44 -23.46 -32.10
C ASN A 202 -22.41 -24.37 -32.78
N GLY A 203 -21.75 -25.22 -32.01
CA GLY A 203 -20.72 -26.13 -32.46
C GLY A 203 -21.21 -27.59 -32.43
N LYS A 204 -20.36 -28.52 -32.84
CA LYS A 204 -20.62 -29.93 -32.62
C LYS A 204 -20.15 -30.32 -31.21
N PRO A 205 -20.93 -31.12 -30.46
CA PRO A 205 -20.49 -31.63 -29.17
C PRO A 205 -19.22 -32.48 -29.30
N HIS A 206 -18.27 -32.31 -28.41
CA HIS A 206 -17.07 -33.12 -28.33
C HIS A 206 -16.99 -33.80 -26.94
N PRO A 207 -17.71 -34.90 -26.70
CA PRO A 207 -17.80 -35.55 -25.39
C PRO A 207 -16.46 -36.03 -24.83
N LYS A 208 -15.44 -36.23 -25.69
CA LYS A 208 -14.08 -36.63 -25.25
C LYS A 208 -13.27 -35.44 -24.66
N VAL A 209 -13.82 -34.25 -24.61
CA VAL A 209 -13.16 -33.01 -24.11
C VAL A 209 -13.23 -32.90 -22.59
N GLN A 210 -13.83 -33.84 -21.85
CA GLN A 210 -13.68 -33.89 -20.39
C GLN A 210 -12.21 -33.88 -19.89
N GLU A 211 -11.25 -34.13 -20.81
CA GLU A 211 -9.82 -34.26 -20.52
C GLU A 211 -8.91 -33.19 -21.17
N THR A 212 -9.47 -32.12 -21.76
CA THR A 212 -8.68 -31.15 -22.49
C THR A 212 -8.54 -29.79 -21.80
N GLY A 213 -8.16 -29.72 -20.55
CA GLY A 213 -7.17 -28.82 -20.03
C GLY A 213 -5.82 -29.31 -20.58
N GLY A 214 -4.91 -28.47 -21.01
CA GLY A 214 -3.69 -28.90 -21.70
C GLY A 214 -3.11 -30.19 -21.09
N ARG A 215 -3.19 -31.30 -21.79
CA ARG A 215 -2.84 -32.65 -21.30
C ARG A 215 -1.55 -32.75 -20.49
N TRP A 216 -0.61 -31.84 -20.77
CA TRP A 216 0.66 -31.76 -20.06
C TRP A 216 0.50 -31.15 -18.65
N LEU A 217 -0.17 -30.02 -18.52
CA LEU A 217 -0.32 -29.31 -17.23
C LEU A 217 -1.21 -30.08 -16.25
N ASP A 218 -2.36 -30.64 -16.73
CA ASP A 218 -3.25 -31.47 -15.90
C ASP A 218 -2.55 -32.74 -15.41
N HIS A 219 -1.67 -33.32 -16.24
CA HIS A 219 -0.86 -34.48 -15.86
C HIS A 219 0.19 -34.09 -14.80
N GLN A 220 0.86 -32.94 -14.96
CA GLN A 220 1.80 -32.45 -13.95
C GLN A 220 1.12 -32.09 -12.63
N LEU A 221 -0.07 -31.49 -12.69
CA LEU A 221 -0.88 -31.19 -11.50
C LEU A 221 -1.36 -32.46 -10.80
N GLY A 222 -1.73 -33.51 -11.56
CA GLY A 222 -2.02 -34.80 -10.97
C GLY A 222 -0.83 -35.42 -10.23
N ARG A 223 0.39 -35.33 -10.82
CA ARG A 223 1.62 -35.79 -10.16
C ARG A 223 1.96 -34.93 -8.93
N LEU A 224 1.77 -33.62 -9.01
CA LEU A 224 1.95 -32.70 -7.87
C LEU A 224 0.99 -33.10 -6.74
N GLY A 225 -0.29 -33.33 -7.05
CA GLY A 225 -1.29 -33.78 -6.05
C GLY A 225 -0.90 -35.09 -5.37
N GLU A 226 -0.41 -36.07 -6.14
CA GLU A 226 0.09 -37.36 -5.59
C GLU A 226 1.30 -37.13 -4.67
N SER A 227 2.24 -36.29 -5.08
CA SER A 227 3.42 -35.92 -4.28
C SER A 227 3.04 -35.19 -2.98
N VAL A 228 2.10 -34.24 -3.07
CA VAL A 228 1.58 -33.46 -1.92
C VAL A 228 0.91 -34.40 -0.91
N LEU A 229 0.06 -35.32 -1.36
CA LEU A 229 -0.60 -36.29 -0.47
C LEU A 229 0.40 -37.26 0.16
N ARG A 230 1.42 -37.67 -0.59
CA ARG A 230 2.47 -38.58 -0.10
C ARG A 230 3.36 -37.94 0.96
N HIS A 231 3.70 -36.67 0.81
CA HIS A 231 4.63 -35.93 1.68
C HIS A 231 3.92 -34.92 2.61
N GLY A 232 2.61 -35.05 2.81
CA GLY A 232 1.78 -34.08 3.49
C GLY A 232 2.27 -33.66 4.88
N THR A 233 2.78 -34.60 5.69
CA THR A 233 3.32 -34.30 7.03
C THR A 233 4.59 -33.44 6.92
N LEU A 234 5.48 -33.74 5.98
CA LEU A 234 6.70 -32.96 5.74
C LEU A 234 6.35 -31.54 5.26
N ILE A 235 5.37 -31.41 4.38
CA ILE A 235 4.89 -30.10 3.89
C ILE A 235 4.39 -29.23 5.04
N LEU A 236 3.58 -29.79 5.97
CA LEU A 236 3.10 -29.05 7.13
C LEU A 236 4.23 -28.63 8.09
N TRP A 237 5.24 -29.49 8.28
CA TRP A 237 6.41 -29.12 9.10
C TRP A 237 7.23 -27.98 8.46
N ILE A 238 7.49 -28.08 7.15
CA ILE A 238 8.20 -27.03 6.39
C ILE A 238 7.40 -25.71 6.44
N ALA A 239 6.09 -25.77 6.18
CA ALA A 239 5.21 -24.60 6.25
C ALA A 239 5.19 -23.98 7.65
N GLY A 240 5.11 -24.79 8.70
CA GLY A 240 5.16 -24.34 10.09
C GLY A 240 6.48 -23.67 10.45
N LEU A 241 7.63 -24.26 10.08
CA LEU A 241 8.95 -23.69 10.32
C LEU A 241 9.16 -22.38 9.57
N LEU A 242 8.76 -22.35 8.29
CA LEU A 242 8.82 -21.14 7.47
C LEU A 242 7.94 -20.03 8.07
N THR A 243 6.72 -20.36 8.49
CA THR A 243 5.80 -19.43 9.15
C THR A 243 6.41 -18.86 10.43
N ALA A 244 7.04 -19.66 11.27
CA ALA A 244 7.72 -19.20 12.48
C ALA A 244 8.88 -18.24 12.16
N ALA A 245 9.70 -18.56 11.15
CA ALA A 245 10.77 -17.69 10.69
C ALA A 245 10.25 -16.34 10.14
N LEU A 246 9.16 -16.37 9.40
CA LEU A 246 8.52 -15.17 8.84
C LEU A 246 7.90 -14.30 9.94
N ILE A 247 7.27 -14.89 10.96
CA ILE A 247 6.75 -14.14 12.12
C ILE A 247 7.90 -13.42 12.85
N TYR A 248 9.05 -14.08 13.00
CA TYR A 248 10.23 -13.42 13.60
C TYR A 248 10.71 -12.23 12.76
N GLN A 249 10.75 -12.35 11.45
CA GLN A 249 11.13 -11.23 10.58
C GLN A 249 10.07 -10.13 10.54
N PHE A 250 8.81 -10.48 10.66
CA PHE A 250 7.70 -9.52 10.74
C PHE A 250 7.86 -8.52 11.89
N THR A 251 8.43 -8.95 13.04
CA THR A 251 8.67 -8.05 14.17
C THR A 251 9.77 -7.01 13.93
N LYS A 252 10.51 -7.13 12.82
CA LYS A 252 11.58 -6.20 12.42
C LYS A 252 11.14 -5.16 11.40
N ILE A 253 9.86 -5.12 11.05
CA ILE A 253 9.36 -4.12 10.10
C ILE A 253 9.46 -2.74 10.73
N GLU A 254 10.13 -1.84 10.01
CA GLU A 254 10.24 -0.44 10.36
C GLU A 254 9.18 0.37 9.60
N THR A 255 8.60 1.36 10.28
CA THR A 255 7.79 2.38 9.61
C THR A 255 8.71 3.49 9.11
N ALA A 256 8.62 3.86 7.84
CA ALA A 256 9.45 4.94 7.31
C ALA A 256 8.64 5.88 6.42
N PHE A 257 8.93 7.18 6.58
CA PHE A 257 8.46 8.25 5.68
C PHE A 257 9.64 8.90 4.94
N ASP A 258 10.81 8.33 5.01
CA ASP A 258 11.97 8.84 4.30
C ASP A 258 11.71 8.85 2.79
N ILE A 259 11.82 10.03 2.19
CA ILE A 259 11.55 10.20 0.75
C ILE A 259 12.55 9.42 -0.10
N GLU A 260 13.78 9.23 0.36
CA GLU A 260 14.79 8.43 -0.34
C GLU A 260 14.42 6.95 -0.35
N ARG A 261 14.00 6.39 0.80
CA ARG A 261 13.59 4.98 0.93
C ARG A 261 12.25 4.67 0.26
N THR A 262 11.37 5.67 0.10
CA THR A 262 10.04 5.49 -0.48
C THR A 262 9.99 5.82 -1.97
N MET A 263 10.58 6.92 -2.38
CA MET A 263 10.54 7.37 -3.78
C MET A 263 11.81 7.02 -4.56
N GLY A 264 12.98 7.12 -3.92
CA GLY A 264 14.27 6.80 -4.52
C GLY A 264 14.87 7.92 -5.38
N ARG A 265 16.20 7.88 -5.55
CA ARG A 265 16.95 8.90 -6.30
C ARG A 265 16.81 8.82 -7.82
N LYS A 266 16.16 7.79 -8.37
CA LYS A 266 15.92 7.70 -9.82
C LYS A 266 14.97 8.79 -10.31
N ILE A 267 14.09 9.29 -9.45
CA ILE A 267 13.15 10.35 -9.78
C ILE A 267 13.87 11.69 -9.66
N ALA A 268 13.97 12.41 -10.78
CA ALA A 268 14.80 13.62 -10.88
C ALA A 268 14.51 14.69 -9.81
N TYR A 269 13.24 14.97 -9.51
CA TYR A 269 12.91 15.98 -8.49
C TYR A 269 13.25 15.50 -7.06
N VAL A 270 13.19 14.19 -6.81
CA VAL A 270 13.60 13.60 -5.52
C VAL A 270 15.11 13.72 -5.37
N ASN A 271 15.87 13.37 -6.41
CA ASN A 271 17.31 13.53 -6.38
C ASN A 271 17.75 14.98 -6.16
N ASN A 272 17.11 15.93 -6.84
CA ASN A 272 17.38 17.36 -6.62
C ASN A 272 17.09 17.80 -5.18
N LEU A 273 15.96 17.33 -4.61
CA LEU A 273 15.60 17.62 -3.22
C LEU A 273 16.65 17.08 -2.24
N LEU A 274 17.09 15.82 -2.46
CA LEU A 274 18.09 15.17 -1.61
C LEU A 274 19.45 15.87 -1.72
N GLU A 275 19.92 16.18 -2.93
CA GLU A 275 21.20 16.88 -3.13
C GLU A 275 21.21 18.27 -2.51
N VAL A 276 20.09 19.02 -2.57
CA VAL A 276 19.97 20.31 -1.88
C VAL A 276 19.95 20.12 -0.37
N GLY A 277 19.23 19.12 0.14
CA GLY A 277 19.17 18.81 1.56
C GLY A 277 20.49 18.34 2.16
N GLU A 278 21.31 17.64 1.38
CA GLU A 278 22.65 17.18 1.76
C GLU A 278 23.70 18.32 1.73
N SER A 279 23.42 19.41 1.03
CA SER A 279 24.31 20.59 1.00
C SER A 279 24.38 21.26 2.38
N GLU A 280 25.47 22.00 2.67
CA GLU A 280 25.63 22.70 3.95
C GLU A 280 24.54 23.73 4.23
N LEU A 281 23.99 24.35 3.18
CA LEU A 281 22.98 25.41 3.29
C LEU A 281 21.52 24.91 3.31
N GLY A 282 21.26 23.67 2.87
CA GLY A 282 19.91 23.14 2.74
C GLY A 282 19.51 22.17 3.83
N SER A 283 18.23 22.06 4.09
CA SER A 283 17.61 20.97 4.85
C SER A 283 16.37 20.48 4.11
N ILE A 284 16.02 19.21 4.32
CA ILE A 284 14.81 18.61 3.73
C ILE A 284 13.68 18.65 4.75
N TYR A 285 14.02 18.44 6.01
CA TYR A 285 13.08 18.20 7.09
C TYR A 285 13.31 19.21 8.21
N THR A 286 12.23 19.81 8.68
CA THR A 286 12.24 20.77 9.79
C THR A 286 11.10 20.49 10.75
N TYR A 287 11.29 20.80 12.02
CA TYR A 287 10.24 20.92 13.00
C TYR A 287 10.47 22.14 13.90
N ASP A 288 9.40 22.61 14.49
CA ASP A 288 9.43 23.76 15.39
C ASP A 288 9.02 23.34 16.80
N VAL A 289 9.71 23.87 17.79
CA VAL A 289 9.30 23.85 19.19
C VAL A 289 8.72 25.22 19.51
N MET A 290 7.40 25.28 19.72
CA MET A 290 6.67 26.48 20.08
C MET A 290 6.53 26.51 21.60
N ILE A 291 6.92 27.63 22.23
CA ILE A 291 6.88 27.84 23.67
C ILE A 291 5.99 29.06 23.93
N ASP A 292 4.77 28.80 24.40
CA ASP A 292 3.79 29.82 24.76
C ASP A 292 3.92 30.16 26.26
N LEU A 293 4.48 31.34 26.58
CA LEU A 293 4.68 31.83 27.93
C LEU A 293 3.35 32.37 28.53
N PRO A 294 3.19 32.38 29.85
CA PRO A 294 1.91 32.76 30.47
C PRO A 294 1.56 34.25 30.38
N GLU A 295 2.55 35.13 30.27
CA GLU A 295 2.38 36.59 30.29
C GLU A 295 3.06 37.25 29.09
N ASP A 296 2.51 38.40 28.65
CA ASP A 296 3.04 39.19 27.56
C ASP A 296 4.39 39.82 27.96
N GLY A 297 5.28 40.00 26.99
CA GLY A 297 6.59 40.59 27.19
C GLY A 297 7.65 39.70 27.80
N LEU A 298 7.31 38.49 28.25
CA LEU A 298 8.27 37.56 28.90
C LEU A 298 9.38 37.08 27.95
N THR A 299 9.17 37.13 26.64
CA THR A 299 10.21 36.78 25.66
C THR A 299 11.39 37.75 25.67
N LYS A 300 11.22 38.94 26.22
CA LYS A 300 12.30 39.94 26.39
C LYS A 300 13.17 39.66 27.63
N SER A 301 12.75 38.75 28.49
CA SER A 301 13.51 38.37 29.69
C SER A 301 14.78 37.60 29.32
N PRO A 302 15.97 38.08 29.71
CA PRO A 302 17.23 37.34 29.50
C PRO A 302 17.18 35.92 30.08
N ALA A 303 16.46 35.70 31.19
CA ALA A 303 16.34 34.39 31.80
C ALA A 303 15.59 33.40 30.87
N MET A 304 14.54 33.85 30.16
CA MET A 304 13.83 33.01 29.18
C MET A 304 14.69 32.76 27.94
N LEU A 305 15.44 33.74 27.49
CA LEU A 305 16.35 33.63 26.35
C LEU A 305 17.50 32.66 26.65
N VAL A 306 18.04 32.64 27.86
CA VAL A 306 19.07 31.66 28.29
C VAL A 306 18.52 30.25 28.34
N ARG A 307 17.26 30.06 28.79
CA ARG A 307 16.59 28.77 28.75
C ARG A 307 16.38 28.31 27.30
N LEU A 308 16.01 29.24 26.39
CA LEU A 308 15.88 28.94 24.95
C LEU A 308 17.23 28.53 24.35
N ASP A 309 18.30 29.22 24.70
CA ASP A 309 19.66 28.88 24.25
C ASP A 309 20.08 27.48 24.71
N SER A 310 19.77 27.15 25.97
CA SER A 310 20.02 25.81 26.52
C SER A 310 19.23 24.72 25.78
N LEU A 311 17.98 25.03 25.38
CA LEU A 311 17.17 24.12 24.59
C LEU A 311 17.71 23.96 23.17
N ALA A 312 18.16 25.04 22.54
CA ALA A 312 18.78 25.03 21.22
C ALA A 312 20.07 24.20 21.22
N GLN A 313 20.95 24.41 22.21
CA GLN A 313 22.18 23.63 22.38
C GLN A 313 21.87 22.14 22.60
N LYS A 314 20.81 21.81 23.36
CA LYS A 314 20.37 20.43 23.52
C LYS A 314 19.91 19.84 22.19
N ALA A 315 19.13 20.56 21.39
CA ALA A 315 18.73 20.14 20.06
C ALA A 315 19.92 19.92 19.12
N GLU A 316 20.93 20.78 19.17
CA GLU A 316 22.17 20.66 18.38
C GLU A 316 22.99 19.41 18.75
N SER A 317 22.82 18.89 19.96
CA SER A 317 23.48 17.66 20.38
C SER A 317 22.85 16.38 19.80
N TYR A 318 21.70 16.46 19.15
CA TYR A 318 21.05 15.29 18.57
C TYR A 318 21.72 14.86 17.27
N LYS A 319 21.63 13.56 17.02
CA LYS A 319 22.29 12.91 15.87
C LYS A 319 21.78 13.42 14.53
N LEU A 320 20.48 13.68 14.43
CA LEU A 320 19.83 14.09 13.18
C LEU A 320 19.84 15.59 12.97
N THR A 321 20.03 16.38 14.03
CA THR A 321 20.03 17.85 13.94
C THR A 321 21.20 18.35 13.13
N LYS A 322 20.89 19.17 12.13
CA LYS A 322 21.85 19.87 11.28
C LYS A 322 22.19 21.26 11.82
N ARG A 323 21.16 21.99 12.20
CA ARG A 323 21.25 23.31 12.84
C ARG A 323 19.96 23.68 13.54
N THR A 324 20.05 24.67 14.41
CA THR A 324 18.91 25.30 15.05
C THR A 324 18.85 26.78 14.68
N THR A 325 17.64 27.34 14.65
CA THR A 325 17.45 28.78 14.42
C THR A 325 16.38 29.31 15.36
N THR A 326 16.67 30.43 15.99
CA THR A 326 15.79 31.14 16.94
C THR A 326 15.98 32.62 16.84
N VAL A 327 15.20 33.41 17.59
CA VAL A 327 15.45 34.87 17.77
C VAL A 327 16.85 35.15 18.33
N LEU A 328 17.48 34.21 19.02
CA LEU A 328 18.81 34.37 19.61
C LEU A 328 19.88 34.67 18.56
N ASN A 329 19.76 34.10 17.36
CA ASN A 329 20.68 34.38 16.26
C ASN A 329 20.67 35.87 15.92
N ILE A 330 19.46 36.46 15.78
CA ILE A 330 19.29 37.88 15.50
C ILE A 330 19.84 38.74 16.65
N LEU A 331 19.48 38.41 17.90
CA LEU A 331 19.91 39.16 19.07
C LEU A 331 21.44 39.12 19.27
N LYS A 332 22.08 37.98 19.12
CA LYS A 332 23.54 37.84 19.26
C LYS A 332 24.28 38.56 18.16
N ASP A 333 23.80 38.50 16.90
CA ASP A 333 24.38 39.18 15.76
C ASP A 333 24.27 40.72 15.90
N LEU A 334 23.11 41.22 16.34
CA LEU A 334 22.89 42.65 16.58
C LEU A 334 23.75 43.16 17.71
N ASN A 335 23.82 42.44 18.83
CA ASN A 335 24.62 42.80 19.98
C ASN A 335 26.10 42.92 19.58
N GLN A 336 26.62 41.95 18.84
CA GLN A 336 27.98 41.99 18.32
C GLN A 336 28.21 43.16 17.35
N THR A 337 27.27 43.39 16.42
CA THR A 337 27.37 44.44 15.42
C THR A 337 27.41 45.83 16.05
N LEU A 338 26.58 46.08 17.07
CA LEU A 338 26.56 47.37 17.79
C LEU A 338 27.81 47.60 18.64
N HIS A 339 28.57 46.56 18.92
CA HIS A 339 29.87 46.63 19.60
C HIS A 339 31.02 46.47 18.61
N GLU A 340 30.92 47.08 17.43
CA GLU A 340 31.97 47.14 16.40
C GLU A 340 32.46 45.77 15.91
N GLY A 341 31.63 44.70 16.08
CA GLY A 341 31.94 43.32 15.66
C GLY A 341 32.79 42.53 16.65
N ASP A 342 32.99 43.05 17.86
CA ASP A 342 33.74 42.32 18.89
C ASP A 342 33.07 40.99 19.25
N ALA A 343 33.77 39.87 19.08
CA ALA A 343 33.30 38.52 19.36
C ALA A 343 32.85 38.30 20.82
N ALA A 344 33.36 39.10 21.77
CA ALA A 344 32.94 39.01 23.17
C ALA A 344 31.45 39.39 23.36
N TYR A 345 30.87 40.13 22.42
CA TYR A 345 29.46 40.54 22.44
C TYR A 345 28.54 39.67 21.61
N TYR A 346 29.04 38.57 21.03
CA TYR A 346 28.19 37.53 20.45
C TYR A 346 27.53 36.71 21.56
N ARG A 347 26.65 37.32 22.30
CA ARG A 347 25.98 36.77 23.49
C ARG A 347 24.61 37.38 23.72
N ILE A 348 23.79 36.73 24.53
CA ILE A 348 22.50 37.24 24.97
C ILE A 348 22.76 38.44 25.90
N PRO A 349 22.12 39.61 25.69
CA PRO A 349 22.16 40.71 26.63
C PRO A 349 21.67 40.31 28.03
N THR A 350 22.23 40.89 29.05
CA THR A 350 21.89 40.58 30.45
C THR A 350 20.73 41.40 30.99
N ASN A 351 20.36 42.49 30.28
CA ASN A 351 19.33 43.43 30.67
C ASN A 351 18.10 43.32 29.75
N PRO A 352 16.85 43.22 30.27
CA PRO A 352 15.64 43.20 29.46
C PRO A 352 15.43 44.43 28.60
N GLU A 353 15.84 45.62 29.07
CA GLU A 353 15.73 46.88 28.32
C GLU A 353 16.64 46.84 27.08
N GLU A 354 17.85 46.29 27.19
CA GLU A 354 18.77 46.11 26.07
C GLU A 354 18.20 45.14 25.03
N VAL A 355 17.61 44.02 25.45
CA VAL A 355 16.90 43.08 24.56
C VAL A 355 15.78 43.82 23.82
N ALA A 356 14.96 44.58 24.53
CA ALA A 356 13.86 45.32 23.94
C ALA A 356 14.34 46.38 22.93
N GLN A 357 15.44 47.07 23.21
CA GLN A 357 16.04 48.03 22.30
C GLN A 357 16.59 47.37 21.04
N LEU A 358 17.27 46.24 21.15
CA LEU A 358 17.77 45.47 20.01
C LEU A 358 16.65 45.03 19.09
N LEU A 359 15.57 44.48 19.65
CA LEU A 359 14.40 44.05 18.86
C LEU A 359 13.74 45.24 18.18
N LEU A 360 13.52 46.34 18.90
CA LEU A 360 12.96 47.58 18.33
C LEU A 360 13.84 48.16 17.22
N LEU A 361 15.16 48.13 17.39
CA LEU A 361 16.10 48.59 16.37
C LEU A 361 16.02 47.72 15.11
N TYR A 362 15.91 46.39 15.29
CA TYR A 362 15.76 45.46 14.19
C TYR A 362 14.45 45.70 13.41
N GLU A 363 13.34 45.83 14.12
CA GLU A 363 12.03 46.11 13.53
C GLU A 363 12.01 47.45 12.77
N ASN A 364 12.58 48.51 13.37
CA ASN A 364 12.67 49.84 12.74
C ASN A 364 13.61 49.88 11.53
N ALA A 365 14.59 48.99 11.48
CA ALA A 365 15.46 48.83 10.32
C ALA A 365 14.80 48.03 9.17
N GLY A 366 13.53 47.63 9.31
CA GLY A 366 12.78 46.88 8.32
C GLY A 366 12.95 45.34 8.46
N GLY A 367 13.47 44.90 9.59
CA GLY A 367 13.64 43.48 9.93
C GLY A 367 12.32 42.82 10.28
N SER A 368 11.55 42.37 9.27
CA SER A 368 10.30 41.64 9.46
C SER A 368 10.50 40.17 9.88
N GLU A 369 11.75 39.72 9.87
CA GLU A 369 12.05 38.29 10.19
C GLU A 369 11.88 37.95 11.67
N ALA A 370 11.93 38.96 12.58
CA ALA A 370 11.68 38.72 13.99
C ALA A 370 10.29 38.15 14.26
N GLU A 371 9.29 38.51 13.45
CA GLU A 371 7.91 37.98 13.55
C GLU A 371 7.83 36.49 13.32
N TYR A 372 8.80 35.86 12.65
CA TYR A 372 8.88 34.41 12.50
C TYR A 372 9.30 33.70 13.79
N TRP A 373 9.95 34.39 14.72
CA TRP A 373 10.55 33.82 15.93
C TRP A 373 9.88 34.21 17.22
N ILE A 374 9.27 35.38 17.24
CA ILE A 374 8.57 35.99 18.39
C ILE A 374 7.25 36.56 17.87
N ASP A 375 6.16 36.37 18.62
CA ASP A 375 4.87 36.99 18.32
C ASP A 375 4.78 38.47 18.74
N TYR A 376 3.73 39.15 18.29
CA TYR A 376 3.51 40.58 18.53
C TYR A 376 3.36 40.96 20.01
N ASP A 377 2.82 40.03 20.82
CA ASP A 377 2.63 40.22 22.25
C ASP A 377 3.88 39.84 23.06
N TYR A 378 4.95 39.43 22.39
CA TYR A 378 6.21 38.99 23.01
C TYR A 378 5.98 37.87 24.05
N ARG A 379 5.11 36.96 23.74
CA ARG A 379 4.68 35.85 24.59
C ARG A 379 5.12 34.47 24.06
N ARG A 380 5.34 34.36 22.75
CA ARG A 380 5.70 33.10 22.10
C ARG A 380 7.13 33.11 21.62
N LEU A 381 7.87 32.04 21.93
CA LEU A 381 9.20 31.76 21.38
C LEU A 381 9.12 30.56 20.43
N ARG A 382 9.89 30.64 19.36
CA ARG A 382 10.01 29.57 18.37
C ARG A 382 11.47 29.12 18.28
N LEU A 383 11.68 27.78 18.38
CA LEU A 383 12.93 27.12 18.07
C LEU A 383 12.67 26.24 16.83
N MET A 384 13.27 26.57 15.70
CA MET A 384 13.27 25.74 14.52
C MET A 384 14.47 24.81 14.55
N VAL A 385 14.24 23.52 14.33
CA VAL A 385 15.26 22.48 14.24
C VAL A 385 15.25 21.91 12.82
N GLU A 386 16.37 22.00 12.14
CA GLU A 386 16.58 21.41 10.83
C GLU A 386 17.32 20.09 10.97
N ILE A 387 16.79 19.03 10.37
CA ILE A 387 17.37 17.69 10.44
C ILE A 387 17.88 17.21 9.07
N SER A 388 18.95 16.44 9.08
CA SER A 388 19.65 15.97 7.89
C SER A 388 18.94 14.82 7.17
N SER A 389 18.25 13.97 7.92
CA SER A 389 17.56 12.79 7.40
C SER A 389 16.36 12.43 8.25
N PHE A 390 15.48 11.56 7.74
CA PHE A 390 14.31 11.07 8.46
C PHE A 390 14.45 9.57 8.75
N ASP A 391 15.01 9.27 9.93
CA ASP A 391 14.91 7.94 10.53
C ASP A 391 13.77 7.96 11.54
N SER A 392 12.69 7.20 11.29
CA SER A 392 11.46 7.28 12.09
C SER A 392 11.69 6.99 13.57
N GLY A 393 12.54 6.02 13.90
CA GLY A 393 12.81 5.64 15.29
C GLY A 393 13.68 6.66 16.01
N GLU A 394 14.66 7.25 15.34
CA GLU A 394 15.51 8.29 15.89
C GLU A 394 14.75 9.61 16.02
N VAL A 395 14.01 10.00 14.99
CA VAL A 395 13.15 11.20 15.00
C VAL A 395 12.16 11.15 16.16
N GLU A 396 11.46 10.03 16.38
CA GLU A 396 10.51 9.91 17.48
C GLU A 396 11.19 10.07 18.84
N ARG A 397 12.38 9.49 19.02
CA ARG A 397 13.18 9.64 20.25
C ARG A 397 13.61 11.08 20.48
N GLU A 398 14.15 11.74 19.45
CA GLU A 398 14.57 13.14 19.53
C GLU A 398 13.40 14.09 19.80
N LEU A 399 12.24 13.89 19.13
CA LEU A 399 11.03 14.69 19.36
C LEU A 399 10.50 14.55 20.80
N ASN A 400 10.50 13.33 21.34
CA ASN A 400 10.06 13.09 22.71
C ASN A 400 11.05 13.69 23.73
N ASP A 401 12.35 13.57 23.48
CA ASP A 401 13.39 14.12 24.37
C ASP A 401 13.39 15.67 24.35
N ILE A 402 13.25 16.31 23.16
CA ILE A 402 13.19 17.77 23.07
C ILE A 402 11.92 18.32 23.74
N ALA A 403 10.78 17.67 23.57
CA ALA A 403 9.53 18.07 24.23
C ALA A 403 9.65 17.95 25.76
N ALA A 404 10.23 16.86 26.27
CA ALA A 404 10.48 16.68 27.71
C ALA A 404 11.46 17.71 28.27
N ASN A 405 12.56 18.02 27.56
CA ASN A 405 13.52 19.04 27.96
C ASN A 405 12.91 20.45 27.92
N ALA A 406 12.10 20.77 26.91
CA ALA A 406 11.40 22.04 26.83
C ALA A 406 10.40 22.20 27.98
N ALA A 407 9.60 21.20 28.30
CA ALA A 407 8.69 21.23 29.44
C ALA A 407 9.42 21.39 30.79
N ARG A 408 10.62 20.83 30.92
CA ARG A 408 11.46 21.00 32.13
C ARG A 408 12.05 22.40 32.23
N LEU A 409 12.50 22.97 31.12
CA LEU A 409 13.11 24.30 31.07
C LEU A 409 12.06 25.41 31.21
N PHE A 410 10.84 25.17 30.72
CA PHE A 410 9.72 26.11 30.73
C PHE A 410 8.49 25.52 31.43
N PRO A 411 8.56 25.21 32.74
CA PRO A 411 7.45 24.55 33.44
C PRO A 411 6.19 25.42 33.52
N GLU A 412 6.32 26.73 33.36
CA GLU A 412 5.23 27.71 33.34
C GLU A 412 4.56 27.86 31.97
N ALA A 413 5.20 27.36 30.89
CA ALA A 413 4.75 27.55 29.51
C ALA A 413 4.02 26.34 28.94
N SER A 414 3.20 26.56 27.92
CA SER A 414 2.70 25.50 27.06
C SER A 414 3.71 25.24 25.95
N VAL A 415 4.20 24.01 25.88
CA VAL A 415 5.17 23.61 24.85
C VAL A 415 4.50 22.67 23.84
N THR A 416 4.66 22.98 22.56
CA THR A 416 4.10 22.17 21.47
C THR A 416 5.14 21.98 20.36
N THR A 417 5.36 20.77 19.91
CA THR A 417 6.16 20.48 18.72
C THR A 417 5.24 20.49 17.49
N VAL A 418 5.58 21.30 16.49
CA VAL A 418 4.78 21.49 15.27
C VAL A 418 5.64 21.36 14.02
N GLY A 419 4.99 21.21 12.85
CA GLY A 419 5.67 21.10 11.57
C GLY A 419 5.44 19.76 10.89
N SER A 420 6.11 19.54 9.77
CA SER A 420 5.92 18.34 8.96
C SER A 420 6.40 17.06 9.66
N ILE A 421 7.47 17.15 10.41
CA ILE A 421 8.10 16.00 11.07
C ILE A 421 7.24 15.38 12.17
N PRO A 422 6.75 16.11 13.19
CA PRO A 422 5.81 15.59 14.17
C PRO A 422 4.53 15.05 13.52
N GLN A 423 4.02 15.73 12.49
CA GLN A 423 2.84 15.32 11.75
C GLN A 423 3.05 13.98 11.04
N PHE A 424 4.20 13.79 10.36
CA PHE A 424 4.54 12.53 9.70
C PHE A 424 4.76 11.40 10.69
N THR A 425 5.39 11.66 11.83
CA THR A 425 5.59 10.66 12.89
C THR A 425 4.24 10.12 13.40
N VAL A 426 3.30 11.02 13.73
CA VAL A 426 1.94 10.65 14.14
C VAL A 426 1.20 9.90 13.03
N MET A 427 1.34 10.36 11.78
CA MET A 427 0.74 9.72 10.63
C MET A 427 1.24 8.27 10.45
N MET A 428 2.54 8.01 10.61
CA MET A 428 3.09 6.67 10.51
C MET A 428 2.62 5.75 11.65
N GLN A 429 2.45 6.28 12.86
CA GLN A 429 1.83 5.52 13.96
C GLN A 429 0.39 5.11 13.61
N TYR A 430 -0.40 6.02 13.00
CA TYR A 430 -1.74 5.68 12.51
C TYR A 430 -1.73 4.64 11.40
N VAL A 431 -0.77 4.69 10.47
CA VAL A 431 -0.60 3.67 9.44
C VAL A 431 -0.31 2.31 10.08
N ALA A 432 0.68 2.23 10.97
CA ALA A 432 1.07 0.97 11.61
C ALA A 432 -0.05 0.36 12.44
N ARG A 433 -0.68 1.14 13.35
CA ARG A 433 -1.84 0.67 14.14
C ARG A 433 -3.02 0.31 13.26
N GLY A 434 -3.35 1.20 12.32
CA GLY A 434 -4.46 1.01 11.41
C GLY A 434 -4.30 -0.24 10.55
N GLN A 435 -3.07 -0.53 10.12
CA GLN A 435 -2.75 -1.75 9.38
C GLN A 435 -3.06 -3.02 10.20
N MET A 436 -2.63 -3.06 11.46
CA MET A 436 -2.92 -4.21 12.34
C MET A 436 -4.41 -4.40 12.56
N VAL A 437 -5.14 -3.30 12.82
CA VAL A 437 -6.60 -3.33 13.01
C VAL A 437 -7.31 -3.75 11.72
N SER A 438 -6.96 -3.15 10.58
CA SER A 438 -7.52 -3.49 9.28
C SER A 438 -7.29 -4.96 8.93
N PHE A 439 -6.09 -5.48 9.15
CA PHE A 439 -5.77 -6.88 8.92
C PHE A 439 -6.60 -7.83 9.81
N ALA A 440 -6.72 -7.51 11.11
CA ALA A 440 -7.52 -8.30 12.04
C ALA A 440 -9.02 -8.30 11.66
N ILE A 441 -9.56 -7.14 11.28
CA ILE A 441 -10.95 -7.01 10.79
C ILE A 441 -11.14 -7.82 9.50
N SER A 442 -10.21 -7.71 8.54
CA SER A 442 -10.26 -8.49 7.29
C SER A 442 -10.29 -9.99 7.58
N LEU A 443 -9.38 -10.46 8.43
CA LEU A 443 -9.29 -11.87 8.79
C LEU A 443 -10.57 -12.38 9.47
N LEU A 444 -11.14 -11.57 10.37
CA LEU A 444 -12.39 -11.91 11.06
C LEU A 444 -13.56 -12.00 10.08
N ILE A 445 -13.74 -11.01 9.21
CA ILE A 445 -14.84 -10.97 8.26
C ILE A 445 -14.71 -12.11 7.24
N ILE A 446 -13.51 -12.33 6.70
CA ILE A 446 -13.24 -13.43 5.78
C ILE A 446 -13.52 -14.78 6.46
N GLY A 447 -13.09 -14.95 7.70
CA GLY A 447 -13.39 -16.15 8.48
C GLY A 447 -14.88 -16.42 8.62
N ILE A 448 -15.66 -15.39 8.96
CA ILE A 448 -17.13 -15.48 9.04
C ILE A 448 -17.73 -15.80 7.68
N LEU A 449 -17.28 -15.14 6.62
CA LEU A 449 -17.78 -15.42 5.26
C LEU A 449 -17.46 -16.87 4.84
N MET A 450 -16.25 -17.37 5.10
CA MET A 450 -15.91 -18.77 4.81
C MET A 450 -16.77 -19.75 5.61
N MET A 451 -17.06 -19.46 6.89
CA MET A 451 -17.97 -20.28 7.70
C MET A 451 -19.39 -20.31 7.11
N LEU A 452 -19.87 -19.17 6.63
CA LEU A 452 -21.18 -19.06 5.98
C LEU A 452 -21.23 -19.80 4.64
N VAL A 453 -20.20 -19.64 3.80
CA VAL A 453 -20.10 -20.29 2.48
C VAL A 453 -20.13 -21.82 2.59
N PHE A 454 -19.36 -22.36 3.54
CA PHE A 454 -19.25 -23.81 3.70
C PHE A 454 -20.25 -24.41 4.71
N GLY A 455 -21.06 -23.58 5.38
CA GLY A 455 -21.99 -24.02 6.41
C GLY A 455 -21.30 -24.71 7.60
N SER A 456 -19.99 -24.49 7.79
CA SER A 456 -19.18 -25.21 8.76
C SER A 456 -18.09 -24.31 9.36
N VAL A 457 -18.16 -24.14 10.68
CA VAL A 457 -17.13 -23.40 11.45
C VAL A 457 -15.77 -24.06 11.30
N ARG A 458 -15.73 -25.40 11.28
CA ARG A 458 -14.49 -26.16 11.16
C ARG A 458 -13.81 -25.95 9.81
N ILE A 459 -14.55 -26.01 8.72
CA ILE A 459 -14.03 -25.77 7.36
C ILE A 459 -13.57 -24.32 7.23
N GLY A 460 -14.36 -23.36 7.71
CA GLY A 460 -14.02 -21.94 7.67
C GLY A 460 -12.72 -21.62 8.40
N LEU A 461 -12.54 -22.12 9.64
CA LEU A 461 -11.32 -21.86 10.43
C LEU A 461 -10.08 -22.53 9.83
N ILE A 462 -10.19 -23.80 9.40
CA ILE A 462 -9.05 -24.50 8.81
C ILE A 462 -8.70 -23.92 7.45
N GLY A 463 -9.70 -23.50 6.65
CA GLY A 463 -9.48 -22.83 5.37
C GLY A 463 -8.83 -21.44 5.50
N LEU A 464 -8.88 -20.80 6.66
CA LEU A 464 -8.14 -19.55 6.91
C LEU A 464 -6.62 -19.75 7.01
N ILE A 465 -6.15 -20.92 7.42
CA ILE A 465 -4.71 -21.18 7.65
C ILE A 465 -3.88 -20.89 6.39
N PRO A 466 -4.18 -21.43 5.20
CA PRO A 466 -3.43 -21.13 3.98
C PRO A 466 -3.53 -19.65 3.60
N ASN A 467 -4.63 -18.96 3.92
CA ASN A 467 -4.84 -17.55 3.57
C ASN A 467 -4.07 -16.56 4.43
N ILE A 468 -3.67 -16.91 5.64
CA ILE A 468 -2.79 -16.08 6.48
C ILE A 468 -1.35 -16.14 5.97
N THR A 469 -0.92 -17.24 5.39
CA THR A 469 0.45 -17.46 4.92
C THR A 469 0.96 -16.36 3.99
N PRO A 470 0.22 -15.91 2.96
CA PRO A 470 0.68 -14.83 2.08
C PRO A 470 0.96 -13.51 2.79
N ALA A 471 0.13 -13.13 3.75
CA ALA A 471 0.34 -11.92 4.53
C ALA A 471 1.61 -12.02 5.40
N LEU A 472 1.86 -13.19 5.98
CA LEU A 472 3.09 -13.45 6.73
C LEU A 472 4.33 -13.47 5.83
N VAL A 473 4.21 -13.99 4.60
CA VAL A 473 5.31 -13.94 3.61
C VAL A 473 5.64 -12.51 3.25
N VAL A 474 4.63 -11.68 2.96
CA VAL A 474 4.83 -10.25 2.65
C VAL A 474 5.51 -9.53 3.80
N GLY A 475 4.95 -9.63 5.01
CA GLY A 475 5.53 -8.97 6.18
C GLY A 475 6.91 -9.51 6.56
N GLY A 476 7.11 -10.83 6.47
CA GLY A 476 8.41 -11.44 6.72
C GLY A 476 9.48 -11.00 5.72
N LEU A 477 9.13 -10.88 4.43
CA LEU A 477 10.02 -10.34 3.39
C LEU A 477 10.33 -8.86 3.63
N MET A 478 9.34 -8.05 4.04
CA MET A 478 9.58 -6.65 4.40
C MET A 478 10.62 -6.54 5.52
N GLY A 479 10.44 -7.29 6.61
CA GLY A 479 11.39 -7.29 7.72
C GLY A 479 12.77 -7.86 7.36
N TRP A 480 12.83 -8.85 6.45
CA TRP A 480 14.10 -9.46 6.02
C TRP A 480 14.88 -8.58 5.05
N LEU A 481 14.19 -7.94 4.09
CA LEU A 481 14.82 -7.09 3.08
C LEU A 481 14.96 -5.63 3.54
N GLY A 482 14.46 -5.28 4.73
CA GLY A 482 14.45 -3.91 5.24
C GLY A 482 13.53 -2.97 4.46
N TYR A 483 12.48 -3.51 3.83
CA TYR A 483 11.50 -2.68 3.14
C TYR A 483 10.57 -2.00 4.13
N PRO A 484 10.44 -0.67 4.08
CA PRO A 484 9.67 0.05 5.07
C PRO A 484 8.16 -0.18 4.91
N LEU A 485 7.45 -0.11 6.03
CA LEU A 485 6.01 0.03 6.03
C LEU A 485 5.68 1.50 5.77
N ASP A 486 5.28 1.79 4.55
CA ASP A 486 4.78 3.09 4.09
C ASP A 486 3.29 3.00 3.69
N MET A 487 2.72 4.10 3.22
CA MET A 487 1.31 4.13 2.81
C MET A 487 0.98 3.20 1.65
N MET A 488 1.95 2.90 0.76
CA MET A 488 1.76 1.99 -0.37
C MET A 488 1.86 0.54 0.08
N THR A 489 2.94 0.18 0.77
CA THR A 489 3.19 -1.19 1.23
C THR A 489 2.18 -1.65 2.28
N ALA A 490 1.62 -0.72 3.08
CA ALA A 490 0.54 -1.00 4.02
C ALA A 490 -0.73 -1.55 3.35
N THR A 491 -0.97 -1.24 2.08
CA THR A 491 -2.16 -1.76 1.37
C THR A 491 -2.06 -3.22 0.96
N ILE A 492 -0.85 -3.78 0.94
CA ILE A 492 -0.57 -5.08 0.33
C ILE A 492 -1.20 -6.23 1.13
N MET A 493 -1.06 -6.25 2.46
CA MET A 493 -1.49 -7.40 3.27
C MET A 493 -3.00 -7.65 3.22
N PRO A 494 -3.91 -6.68 3.46
CA PRO A 494 -5.34 -6.90 3.32
C PRO A 494 -5.76 -7.19 1.88
N MET A 495 -5.08 -6.57 0.90
CA MET A 495 -5.32 -6.82 -0.51
C MET A 495 -5.02 -8.27 -0.89
N ILE A 496 -3.84 -8.78 -0.53
CA ILE A 496 -3.46 -10.16 -0.83
C ILE A 496 -4.32 -11.16 -0.06
N LEU A 497 -4.69 -10.85 1.19
CA LEU A 497 -5.61 -11.70 1.95
C LEU A 497 -6.95 -11.86 1.22
N GLY A 498 -7.51 -10.76 0.68
CA GLY A 498 -8.74 -10.80 -0.10
C GLY A 498 -8.61 -11.59 -1.40
N LEU A 499 -7.45 -11.50 -2.08
CA LEU A 499 -7.20 -12.22 -3.34
C LEU A 499 -6.90 -13.70 -3.13
N ALA A 500 -6.18 -14.06 -2.06
CA ALA A 500 -5.81 -15.44 -1.78
C ALA A 500 -7.02 -16.33 -1.45
N VAL A 501 -8.02 -15.77 -0.79
CA VAL A 501 -9.23 -16.52 -0.38
C VAL A 501 -10.02 -17.05 -1.57
N ASP A 502 -9.96 -16.38 -2.72
CA ASP A 502 -10.63 -16.79 -3.95
C ASP A 502 -10.23 -18.22 -4.37
N ASP A 503 -8.95 -18.45 -4.54
CA ASP A 503 -8.40 -19.75 -4.95
C ASP A 503 -8.71 -20.84 -3.91
N THR A 504 -8.62 -20.51 -2.63
CA THR A 504 -8.97 -21.41 -1.51
C THR A 504 -10.45 -21.82 -1.56
N ILE A 505 -11.37 -20.85 -1.74
CA ILE A 505 -12.83 -21.15 -1.84
C ILE A 505 -13.10 -22.09 -3.01
N HIS A 506 -12.53 -21.83 -4.18
CA HIS A 506 -12.70 -22.67 -5.35
C HIS A 506 -12.16 -24.08 -5.12
N PHE A 507 -10.98 -24.22 -4.50
CA PHE A 507 -10.38 -25.52 -4.23
C PHE A 507 -11.19 -26.34 -3.21
N ILE A 508 -11.63 -25.71 -2.10
CA ILE A 508 -12.44 -26.36 -1.06
C ILE A 508 -13.79 -26.80 -1.63
N ASN A 509 -14.48 -25.90 -2.35
CA ASN A 509 -15.81 -26.17 -2.89
C ASN A 509 -15.78 -27.38 -3.86
N HIS A 510 -14.81 -27.39 -4.78
CA HIS A 510 -14.67 -28.48 -5.72
C HIS A 510 -14.27 -29.81 -5.02
N GLY A 511 -13.36 -29.73 -4.05
CA GLY A 511 -12.96 -30.86 -3.23
C GLY A 511 -14.15 -31.49 -2.46
N HIS A 512 -15.04 -30.62 -1.92
CA HIS A 512 -16.26 -31.07 -1.23
C HIS A 512 -17.22 -31.79 -2.19
N LEU A 513 -17.51 -31.17 -3.34
CA LEU A 513 -18.36 -31.79 -4.37
C LEU A 513 -17.84 -33.13 -4.87
N GLU A 514 -16.56 -33.29 -5.09
CA GLU A 514 -15.96 -34.56 -5.52
C GLU A 514 -15.92 -35.57 -4.38
N PHE A 515 -15.78 -35.13 -3.12
CA PHE A 515 -15.88 -36.01 -1.96
C PHE A 515 -17.31 -36.55 -1.76
N ASP A 516 -18.32 -35.70 -1.89
CA ASP A 516 -19.74 -36.12 -1.81
C ASP A 516 -20.10 -37.18 -2.87
N ARG A 517 -19.47 -37.07 -4.05
CA ARG A 517 -19.70 -38.04 -5.15
C ARG A 517 -18.98 -39.36 -4.96
N ARG A 518 -17.87 -39.41 -4.21
CA ARG A 518 -16.95 -40.54 -4.19
C ARG A 518 -16.67 -41.14 -2.82
N GLY A 519 -16.85 -40.33 -1.76
CA GLY A 519 -16.58 -40.77 -0.39
C GLY A 519 -15.09 -40.93 -0.04
N ASN A 520 -14.15 -40.51 -0.90
CA ASN A 520 -12.71 -40.72 -0.72
C ASN A 520 -11.95 -39.43 -0.92
N TYR A 521 -11.10 -39.01 0.08
CA TYR A 521 -10.33 -37.77 0.04
C TYR A 521 -9.27 -37.76 -1.06
N ARG A 522 -8.55 -38.87 -1.24
CA ARG A 522 -7.48 -38.94 -2.23
C ARG A 522 -8.02 -38.68 -3.64
N ASP A 523 -9.11 -39.34 -4.01
CA ASP A 523 -9.71 -39.19 -5.33
C ASP A 523 -10.32 -37.81 -5.53
N ALA A 524 -10.98 -37.27 -4.50
CA ALA A 524 -11.53 -35.92 -4.54
C ALA A 524 -10.44 -34.83 -4.74
N ILE A 525 -9.34 -34.93 -4.01
CA ILE A 525 -8.20 -34.00 -4.10
C ILE A 525 -7.52 -34.12 -5.48
N LEU A 526 -7.20 -35.35 -5.95
CA LEU A 526 -6.53 -35.53 -7.24
C LEU A 526 -7.37 -34.99 -8.41
N ARG A 527 -8.69 -35.14 -8.33
CA ARG A 527 -9.60 -34.60 -9.33
C ARG A 527 -9.66 -33.08 -9.25
N SER A 528 -9.66 -32.50 -8.04
CA SER A 528 -9.61 -31.05 -7.87
C SER A 528 -8.36 -30.48 -8.51
N PHE A 529 -7.19 -31.09 -8.31
CA PHE A 529 -5.96 -30.67 -9.00
C PHE A 529 -6.10 -30.67 -10.52
N ARG A 530 -6.71 -31.72 -11.10
CA ARG A 530 -6.87 -31.84 -12.56
C ARG A 530 -7.95 -30.93 -13.14
N THR A 531 -8.96 -30.56 -12.36
CA THR A 531 -10.13 -29.81 -12.85
C THR A 531 -9.95 -28.30 -12.67
N ILE A 532 -9.54 -27.87 -11.46
CA ILE A 532 -9.47 -26.45 -11.12
C ILE A 532 -8.05 -25.95 -10.91
N GLY A 533 -7.06 -26.83 -10.77
CA GLY A 533 -5.68 -26.42 -10.57
C GLY A 533 -5.15 -25.55 -11.73
N THR A 534 -5.50 -25.86 -12.98
CA THR A 534 -5.12 -25.06 -14.14
C THR A 534 -5.73 -23.66 -14.12
N PRO A 535 -7.05 -23.45 -13.90
CA PRO A 535 -7.63 -22.12 -13.69
C PRO A 535 -6.95 -21.31 -12.58
N ILE A 536 -6.71 -21.90 -11.41
CA ILE A 536 -6.06 -21.25 -10.27
C ILE A 536 -4.64 -20.74 -10.63
N ILE A 537 -3.84 -21.58 -11.29
CA ILE A 537 -2.50 -21.16 -11.76
C ILE A 537 -2.61 -20.01 -12.77
N LEU A 538 -3.56 -20.09 -13.71
CA LEU A 538 -3.72 -19.06 -14.73
C LEU A 538 -4.12 -17.70 -14.14
N THR A 539 -5.06 -17.69 -13.19
CA THR A 539 -5.46 -16.46 -12.50
C THR A 539 -4.31 -15.87 -11.70
N SER A 540 -3.60 -16.70 -10.92
CA SER A 540 -2.41 -16.27 -10.17
C SER A 540 -1.31 -15.71 -11.10
N VAL A 541 -1.05 -16.33 -12.26
CA VAL A 541 -0.08 -15.82 -13.25
C VAL A 541 -0.50 -14.45 -13.81
N VAL A 542 -1.79 -14.28 -14.12
CA VAL A 542 -2.31 -12.99 -14.62
C VAL A 542 -2.20 -11.91 -13.57
N ILE A 543 -2.58 -12.21 -12.32
CA ILE A 543 -2.50 -11.24 -11.23
C ILE A 543 -1.04 -10.89 -10.94
N CYS A 544 -0.14 -11.89 -10.88
CA CYS A 544 1.31 -11.67 -10.74
C CYS A 544 1.87 -10.80 -11.86
N ALA A 545 1.49 -11.06 -13.11
CA ALA A 545 1.96 -10.27 -14.25
C ALA A 545 1.51 -8.79 -14.14
N ASN A 546 0.27 -8.54 -13.71
CA ASN A 546 -0.23 -7.19 -13.51
C ASN A 546 0.51 -6.45 -12.36
N PHE A 547 0.77 -7.13 -11.23
CA PHE A 547 1.53 -6.51 -10.14
C PHE A 547 3.03 -6.37 -10.45
N ALA A 548 3.61 -7.30 -11.23
CA ALA A 548 5.01 -7.20 -11.67
C ALA A 548 5.29 -5.93 -12.49
N ILE A 549 4.28 -5.34 -13.12
CA ILE A 549 4.42 -4.09 -13.87
C ILE A 549 4.86 -2.93 -12.97
N TYR A 550 4.44 -2.93 -11.71
CA TYR A 550 4.92 -1.93 -10.75
C TYR A 550 6.45 -1.94 -10.58
N MET A 551 7.11 -3.09 -10.79
CA MET A 551 8.57 -3.17 -10.74
C MET A 551 9.26 -2.39 -11.85
N THR A 552 8.54 -1.97 -12.89
CA THR A 552 9.05 -1.12 -13.97
C THR A 552 9.03 0.37 -13.63
N SER A 553 8.48 0.75 -12.47
CA SER A 553 8.41 2.13 -12.00
C SER A 553 9.79 2.64 -11.57
N GLU A 554 9.95 3.97 -11.58
CA GLU A 554 11.12 4.64 -11.01
C GLU A 554 11.01 4.78 -9.48
N GLY A 555 9.78 4.76 -8.93
CA GLY A 555 9.50 4.93 -7.51
C GLY A 555 9.69 3.64 -6.72
N LEU A 556 10.51 3.67 -5.66
CA LEU A 556 10.84 2.48 -4.85
C LEU A 556 9.60 1.84 -4.19
N SER A 557 8.68 2.63 -3.64
CA SER A 557 7.45 2.09 -3.04
C SER A 557 6.59 1.31 -4.04
N PHE A 558 6.56 1.72 -5.32
CA PHE A 558 5.89 0.97 -6.37
C PHE A 558 6.62 -0.34 -6.69
N ILE A 559 7.96 -0.30 -6.77
CA ILE A 559 8.78 -1.50 -6.98
C ILE A 559 8.57 -2.49 -5.83
N HIS A 560 8.63 -2.03 -4.57
CA HIS A 560 8.37 -2.85 -3.39
C HIS A 560 6.96 -3.43 -3.42
N MET A 561 5.95 -2.61 -3.74
CA MET A 561 4.57 -3.05 -3.89
C MET A 561 4.43 -4.16 -4.94
N GLY A 562 5.05 -4.00 -6.11
CA GLY A 562 5.04 -5.02 -7.17
C GLY A 562 5.67 -6.33 -6.70
N LEU A 563 6.89 -6.27 -6.17
CA LEU A 563 7.63 -7.43 -5.72
C LEU A 563 6.93 -8.17 -4.58
N LEU A 564 6.49 -7.45 -3.56
CA LEU A 564 5.81 -8.02 -2.40
C LEU A 564 4.45 -8.62 -2.76
N SER A 565 3.70 -7.97 -3.68
CA SER A 565 2.43 -8.50 -4.16
C SER A 565 2.63 -9.79 -4.95
N VAL A 566 3.62 -9.85 -5.84
CA VAL A 566 3.95 -11.08 -6.59
C VAL A 566 4.38 -12.19 -5.62
N ALA A 567 5.24 -11.90 -4.65
CA ALA A 567 5.66 -12.88 -3.65
C ALA A 567 4.47 -13.39 -2.81
N GLY A 568 3.58 -12.48 -2.41
CA GLY A 568 2.35 -12.83 -1.69
C GLY A 568 1.43 -13.75 -2.51
N ILE A 569 1.16 -13.41 -3.78
CA ILE A 569 0.28 -14.20 -4.66
C ILE A 569 0.89 -15.58 -4.96
N VAL A 570 2.19 -15.64 -5.23
CA VAL A 570 2.90 -16.91 -5.44
C VAL A 570 2.84 -17.78 -4.18
N SER A 571 3.01 -17.18 -3.00
CA SER A 571 2.92 -17.91 -1.73
C SER A 571 1.49 -18.39 -1.44
N ALA A 572 0.46 -17.62 -1.83
CA ALA A 572 -0.94 -18.04 -1.77
C ALA A 572 -1.17 -19.28 -2.65
N LEU A 573 -0.74 -19.22 -3.91
CA LEU A 573 -0.85 -20.34 -4.84
C LEU A 573 -0.15 -21.60 -4.29
N VAL A 574 1.05 -21.45 -3.72
CA VAL A 574 1.78 -22.57 -3.12
C VAL A 574 1.03 -23.11 -1.89
N ALA A 575 0.48 -22.23 -1.05
CA ALA A 575 -0.31 -22.65 0.11
C ALA A 575 -1.58 -23.41 -0.31
N ASP A 576 -2.28 -22.93 -1.34
CA ASP A 576 -3.50 -23.56 -1.83
C ASP A 576 -3.25 -24.91 -2.51
N LEU A 577 -2.16 -25.06 -3.25
CA LEU A 577 -1.84 -26.32 -3.90
C LEU A 577 -1.11 -27.32 -2.99
N CYS A 578 -0.39 -26.86 -1.95
CA CYS A 578 0.41 -27.73 -1.10
C CYS A 578 -0.16 -27.93 0.30
N VAL A 579 -0.61 -26.84 0.97
CA VAL A 579 -1.06 -26.90 2.37
C VAL A 579 -2.54 -27.26 2.46
N THR A 580 -3.39 -26.60 1.68
CA THR A 580 -4.85 -26.79 1.67
C THR A 580 -5.27 -28.27 1.48
N PRO A 581 -4.76 -29.03 0.48
CA PRO A 581 -5.12 -30.43 0.29
C PRO A 581 -4.75 -31.34 1.46
N VAL A 582 -3.57 -31.06 2.07
CA VAL A 582 -3.09 -31.84 3.22
C VAL A 582 -3.95 -31.59 4.45
N LEU A 583 -4.37 -30.33 4.67
CA LEU A 583 -5.30 -29.99 5.75
C LEU A 583 -6.65 -30.68 5.58
N PHE A 584 -7.18 -30.77 4.34
CA PHE A 584 -8.43 -31.47 4.04
C PHE A 584 -8.38 -32.92 4.44
N GLN A 585 -7.33 -33.62 3.98
CA GLN A 585 -7.16 -35.03 4.25
C GLN A 585 -6.93 -35.30 5.74
N LYS A 586 -6.01 -34.55 6.36
CA LYS A 586 -5.58 -34.80 7.74
C LYS A 586 -6.67 -34.46 8.77
N PHE A 587 -7.43 -33.42 8.53
CA PHE A 587 -8.52 -33.01 9.42
C PHE A 587 -9.89 -33.61 9.03
N ARG A 588 -9.99 -34.39 7.95
CA ARG A 588 -11.23 -35.02 7.46
C ARG A 588 -12.40 -34.03 7.42
N LEU A 589 -12.21 -32.92 6.68
CA LEU A 589 -13.09 -31.73 6.72
C LEU A 589 -14.52 -32.04 6.24
N PHE A 590 -14.69 -32.98 5.34
CA PHE A 590 -15.97 -33.32 4.70
C PHE A 590 -16.65 -34.56 5.31
N GLY A 591 -16.11 -35.12 6.38
CA GLY A 591 -16.68 -36.27 7.07
C GLY A 591 -15.82 -37.55 6.99
N LYS A 592 -16.40 -38.67 7.33
CA LYS A 592 -15.72 -40.00 7.26
C LYS A 592 -15.72 -40.50 5.83
N GLU A 593 -14.63 -41.14 5.41
CA GLU A 593 -14.60 -41.85 4.12
C GLU A 593 -15.62 -42.97 4.10
N ILE A 594 -16.29 -43.15 2.96
CA ILE A 594 -17.20 -44.27 2.72
C ILE A 594 -16.30 -45.43 2.32
N GLU A 595 -16.24 -46.46 3.18
CA GLU A 595 -15.60 -47.72 2.82
C GLU A 595 -16.41 -48.34 1.67
N THR A 596 -15.91 -48.15 0.44
CA THR A 596 -16.39 -48.95 -0.70
C THR A 596 -15.94 -50.38 -0.44
N ASN A 597 -16.84 -51.22 0.05
CA ASN A 597 -16.67 -52.68 0.00
C ASN A 597 -16.52 -53.09 -1.49
N GLU A 598 -15.29 -53.08 -1.99
CA GLU A 598 -14.93 -53.84 -3.16
C GLU A 598 -14.96 -55.33 -2.79
N THR A 599 -16.15 -55.88 -2.70
CA THR A 599 -16.39 -57.34 -2.82
C THR A 599 -17.74 -57.53 -3.47
N ILE A 600 -17.79 -57.33 -4.78
CA ILE A 600 -18.76 -58.06 -5.61
C ILE A 600 -17.97 -58.63 -6.78
N ASN A 601 -17.92 -59.94 -6.79
CA ASN A 601 -17.36 -60.92 -7.71
C ASN A 601 -17.30 -60.58 -9.20
#